data_c6ef04f881c5410ce7f7bdcb1debf5b9
#
_entry.id   c6ef04f881c5410ce7f7bdcb1debf5b9
#
_cell.length_a   1.000
_cell.length_b   1.000
_cell.length_c   1.000
_cell.angle_alpha   90.00
_cell.angle_beta   90.00
_cell.angle_gamma   90.00
#
_symmetry.space_group_name_H-M   'P 1'
#
loop_
_entity.id
_entity.type
_entity.pdbx_description
1 polymer ?
#
loop_
_entity_poly.entity_id
_entity_poly.type
_entity_poly.pdbx_seq_one_letter_code
_entity_poly.pdbx_strand_id
1 'polypeptide(L)'
;MKLDMSKWKALSIKNRLKKGFRLTTFVASASGVIAGILMILVSMRYSSALTFYGFSQGDIGKVMVTFSETRSATRALIGYTASDTLSKISDTHDSKKESFQKYWKELQSSIKTGEEQDIYDDINSKLDSYWSLDDEIGQLGRNATDPETQKEAEERAVAELAPAYDDIYISSLLPLWIQR
;
A
#
# COMPACT_ATOMS: atom_id res chain seq x y z
N MET A 1 -48.54 2.83 -6.26
CA MET A 1 -49.48 3.65 -5.45
C MET A 1 -50.26 4.54 -6.40
N LYS A 2 -51.55 4.20 -6.70
CA LYS A 2 -52.41 5.07 -7.56
C LYS A 2 -52.89 6.21 -6.69
N LEU A 3 -52.47 7.44 -6.98
CA LEU A 3 -52.99 8.65 -6.36
C LEU A 3 -54.46 8.79 -6.76
N ASP A 4 -55.38 8.71 -5.79
CA ASP A 4 -56.82 8.90 -6.00
C ASP A 4 -57.08 10.40 -6.26
N MET A 5 -57.05 10.74 -7.54
CA MET A 5 -57.24 12.12 -8.02
C MET A 5 -58.59 12.71 -7.70
N SER A 6 -59.61 11.87 -7.38
CA SER A 6 -60.97 12.34 -7.04
C SER A 6 -60.96 13.01 -5.66
N LYS A 7 -60.28 12.46 -4.69
CA LYS A 7 -60.12 13.06 -3.34
C LYS A 7 -59.28 14.33 -3.33
N TRP A 8 -58.38 14.48 -4.30
CA TRP A 8 -57.60 15.71 -4.47
C TRP A 8 -58.45 16.88 -4.96
N LYS A 9 -59.41 16.61 -5.91
CA LYS A 9 -60.31 17.62 -6.47
C LYS A 9 -61.33 18.16 -5.45
N ALA A 10 -61.66 17.42 -4.42
CA ALA A 10 -62.58 17.82 -3.35
C ALA A 10 -61.94 18.73 -2.28
N LEU A 11 -60.61 18.91 -2.27
CA LEU A 11 -59.93 19.75 -1.28
C LEU A 11 -59.94 21.23 -1.70
N SER A 12 -60.07 22.14 -0.75
CA SER A 12 -59.84 23.58 -0.99
C SER A 12 -58.46 23.86 -1.52
N ILE A 13 -58.30 24.93 -2.31
CA ILE A 13 -57.01 25.34 -2.91
C ILE A 13 -55.88 25.43 -1.85
N LYS A 14 -56.17 26.01 -0.69
CA LYS A 14 -55.24 26.10 0.45
C LYS A 14 -54.73 24.74 0.91
N ASN A 15 -55.64 23.74 1.01
CA ASN A 15 -55.27 22.40 1.46
C ASN A 15 -54.50 21.60 0.41
N ARG A 16 -54.80 21.82 -0.88
CA ARG A 16 -54.04 21.25 -2.00
C ARG A 16 -52.60 21.78 -1.99
N LEU A 17 -52.42 23.09 -1.85
CA LEU A 17 -51.13 23.74 -1.79
C LEU A 17 -50.28 23.23 -0.58
N LYS A 18 -50.91 23.16 0.60
CA LYS A 18 -50.25 22.67 1.82
C LYS A 18 -49.82 21.21 1.72
N LYS A 19 -50.67 20.33 1.13
CA LYS A 19 -50.32 18.92 0.90
C LYS A 19 -49.24 18.76 -0.16
N GLY A 20 -49.32 19.50 -1.27
CA GLY A 20 -48.31 19.51 -2.30
C GLY A 20 -46.95 19.92 -1.74
N PHE A 21 -46.90 21.05 -1.02
CA PHE A 21 -45.65 21.52 -0.39
C PHE A 21 -45.04 20.51 0.58
N ARG A 22 -45.88 19.92 1.46
CA ARG A 22 -45.40 18.86 2.39
C ARG A 22 -44.83 17.64 1.66
N LEU A 23 -45.48 17.21 0.56
CA LEU A 23 -45.03 16.07 -0.22
C LEU A 23 -43.65 16.40 -0.89
N THR A 24 -43.57 17.59 -1.51
CA THR A 24 -42.31 18.03 -2.15
C THR A 24 -41.16 18.13 -1.14
N THR A 25 -41.45 18.72 0.03
CA THR A 25 -40.45 18.82 1.10
C THR A 25 -40.01 17.43 1.59
N PHE A 26 -40.96 16.53 1.77
CA PHE A 26 -40.65 15.16 2.19
C PHE A 26 -39.76 14.42 1.17
N VAL A 27 -40.13 14.50 -0.13
CA VAL A 27 -39.36 13.88 -1.20
C VAL A 27 -37.94 14.49 -1.29
N ALA A 28 -37.83 15.82 -1.23
CA ALA A 28 -36.56 16.51 -1.25
C ALA A 28 -35.66 16.11 -0.04
N SER A 29 -36.26 16.06 1.16
CA SER A 29 -35.48 15.64 2.35
C SER A 29 -35.06 14.18 2.27
N ALA A 30 -35.92 13.28 1.81
CA ALA A 30 -35.57 11.86 1.62
C ALA A 30 -34.45 11.68 0.59
N SER A 31 -34.49 12.41 -0.52
CA SER A 31 -33.44 12.40 -1.54
C SER A 31 -32.09 12.91 -0.99
N GLY A 32 -32.11 13.96 -0.18
CA GLY A 32 -30.91 14.49 0.48
C GLY A 32 -30.27 13.48 1.43
N VAL A 33 -31.07 12.78 2.22
CA VAL A 33 -30.56 11.71 3.12
C VAL A 33 -29.94 10.58 2.33
N ILE A 34 -30.60 10.10 1.27
CA ILE A 34 -30.08 9.04 0.41
C ILE A 34 -28.76 9.46 -0.24
N ALA A 35 -28.70 10.68 -0.79
CA ALA A 35 -27.48 11.22 -1.39
C ALA A 35 -26.32 11.31 -0.37
N GLY A 36 -26.60 11.74 0.86
CA GLY A 36 -25.62 11.78 1.95
C GLY A 36 -25.07 10.38 2.29
N ILE A 37 -25.94 9.39 2.42
CA ILE A 37 -25.52 8.00 2.68
C ILE A 37 -24.63 7.47 1.53
N LEU A 38 -25.04 7.69 0.28
CA LEU A 38 -24.28 7.26 -0.88
C LEU A 38 -22.90 7.94 -0.92
N MET A 39 -22.83 9.24 -0.61
CA MET A 39 -21.57 9.97 -0.56
C MET A 39 -20.62 9.40 0.51
N ILE A 40 -21.12 9.07 1.69
CA ILE A 40 -20.34 8.42 2.74
C ILE A 40 -19.82 7.06 2.28
N LEU A 41 -20.67 6.23 1.68
CA LEU A 41 -20.25 4.91 1.16
C LEU A 41 -19.17 5.01 0.09
N VAL A 42 -19.35 5.93 -0.86
CA VAL A 42 -18.34 6.18 -1.92
C VAL A 42 -17.04 6.68 -1.31
N SER A 43 -17.09 7.64 -0.37
CA SER A 43 -15.91 8.17 0.31
C SER A 43 -15.14 7.07 1.06
N MET A 44 -15.82 6.19 1.77
CA MET A 44 -15.19 5.06 2.47
C MET A 44 -14.51 4.09 1.49
N ARG A 45 -15.17 3.76 0.36
CA ARG A 45 -14.58 2.88 -0.68
C ARG A 45 -13.38 3.53 -1.35
N TYR A 46 -13.49 4.80 -1.69
CA TYR A 46 -12.40 5.56 -2.31
C TYR A 46 -11.20 5.73 -1.38
N SER A 47 -11.45 6.05 -0.10
CA SER A 47 -10.38 6.15 0.90
C SER A 47 -9.65 4.82 1.08
N SER A 48 -10.38 3.69 1.18
CA SER A 48 -9.76 2.37 1.27
C SER A 48 -8.93 2.03 0.04
N ALA A 49 -9.44 2.35 -1.17
CA ALA A 49 -8.68 2.12 -2.41
C ALA A 49 -7.41 2.97 -2.47
N LEU A 50 -7.45 4.24 -2.07
CA LEU A 50 -6.26 5.09 -2.01
C LEU A 50 -5.24 4.62 -0.98
N THR A 51 -5.70 4.19 0.19
CA THR A 51 -4.80 3.71 1.24
C THR A 51 -4.08 2.42 0.81
N PHE A 52 -4.79 1.51 0.16
CA PHE A 52 -4.22 0.21 -0.20
C PHE A 52 -3.45 0.23 -1.52
N TYR A 53 -4.01 0.91 -2.55
CA TYR A 53 -3.49 0.87 -3.93
C TYR A 53 -2.89 2.18 -4.42
N GLY A 54 -2.87 3.23 -3.61
CA GLY A 54 -2.41 4.55 -4.03
C GLY A 54 -0.90 4.61 -4.27
N PHE A 55 -0.41 4.22 -5.48
CA PHE A 55 1.00 4.31 -5.90
C PHE A 55 2.02 4.25 -4.74
N SER A 56 3.07 5.11 -4.75
CA SER A 56 4.07 5.16 -3.67
C SER A 56 3.54 5.68 -2.31
N GLN A 57 2.31 6.21 -2.27
CA GLN A 57 1.67 6.68 -1.02
C GLN A 57 0.72 5.64 -0.41
N GLY A 58 0.26 4.64 -1.17
CA GLY A 58 -0.50 3.51 -0.63
C GLY A 58 0.38 2.53 0.13
N ASP A 59 -0.22 1.67 0.94
CA ASP A 59 0.53 0.76 1.83
C ASP A 59 1.45 -0.18 1.04
N ILE A 60 0.97 -0.78 -0.07
CA ILE A 60 1.80 -1.61 -0.94
C ILE A 60 2.92 -0.77 -1.59
N GLY A 61 2.59 0.44 -2.09
CA GLY A 61 3.57 1.31 -2.71
C GLY A 61 4.69 1.71 -1.76
N LYS A 62 4.39 2.03 -0.49
CA LYS A 62 5.40 2.32 0.54
C LYS A 62 6.33 1.13 0.78
N VAL A 63 5.75 -0.09 0.89
CA VAL A 63 6.53 -1.33 1.03
C VAL A 63 7.46 -1.53 -0.17
N MET A 64 6.94 -1.44 -1.39
CA MET A 64 7.73 -1.63 -2.61
C MET A 64 8.86 -0.61 -2.75
N VAL A 65 8.58 0.66 -2.46
CA VAL A 65 9.58 1.74 -2.53
C VAL A 65 10.67 1.53 -1.48
N THR A 66 10.32 1.31 -0.21
CA THR A 66 11.31 1.11 0.85
C THR A 66 12.13 -0.16 0.66
N PHE A 67 11.54 -1.24 0.14
CA PHE A 67 12.27 -2.46 -0.22
C PHE A 67 13.30 -2.21 -1.32
N SER A 68 12.92 -1.48 -2.38
CA SER A 68 13.83 -1.09 -3.44
C SER A 68 14.94 -0.14 -2.98
N GLU A 69 14.61 0.79 -2.08
CA GLU A 69 15.59 1.72 -1.50
C GLU A 69 16.61 1.01 -0.62
N THR A 70 16.19 0.01 0.18
CA THR A 70 17.11 -0.82 0.98
C THR A 70 18.07 -1.58 0.07
N ARG A 71 17.55 -2.27 -0.96
CA ARG A 71 18.40 -2.93 -1.98
C ARG A 71 19.41 -1.98 -2.63
N SER A 72 18.97 -0.76 -2.95
CA SER A 72 19.87 0.25 -3.53
C SER A 72 20.96 0.66 -2.57
N ALA A 73 20.67 0.77 -1.28
CA ALA A 73 21.64 1.07 -0.24
C ALA A 73 22.63 -0.09 -0.05
N THR A 74 22.18 -1.35 -0.08
CA THR A 74 23.07 -2.53 -0.03
C THR A 74 24.06 -2.54 -1.20
N ARG A 75 23.56 -2.28 -2.42
CA ARG A 75 24.44 -2.15 -3.59
C ARG A 75 25.47 -1.02 -3.44
N ALA A 76 25.07 0.08 -2.83
CA ALA A 76 25.98 1.20 -2.56
C ALA A 76 27.02 0.83 -1.49
N LEU A 77 26.68 0.05 -0.46
CA LEU A 77 27.65 -0.49 0.51
C LEU A 77 28.73 -1.34 -0.15
N ILE A 78 28.39 -2.06 -1.21
CA ILE A 78 29.33 -2.87 -1.98
C ILE A 78 30.18 -1.99 -2.93
N GLY A 79 29.57 -1.00 -3.56
CA GLY A 79 30.21 -0.22 -4.63
C GLY A 79 31.09 0.94 -4.16
N TYR A 80 30.97 1.41 -2.91
CA TYR A 80 31.77 2.53 -2.38
C TYR A 80 32.83 2.05 -1.42
N THR A 81 33.98 2.77 -1.42
CA THR A 81 35.16 2.43 -0.58
C THR A 81 35.51 3.52 0.43
N ALA A 82 34.96 4.74 0.29
CA ALA A 82 35.27 5.85 1.19
C ALA A 82 34.51 5.67 2.53
N SER A 83 35.23 5.59 3.63
CA SER A 83 34.71 5.32 4.99
C SER A 83 33.56 6.25 5.38
N ASP A 84 33.69 7.57 5.17
CA ASP A 84 32.65 8.54 5.51
C ASP A 84 31.37 8.35 4.67
N THR A 85 31.54 7.89 3.43
CA THR A 85 30.42 7.57 2.53
C THR A 85 29.73 6.28 2.97
N LEU A 86 30.51 5.25 3.29
CA LEU A 86 30.00 3.97 3.77
C LEU A 86 29.19 4.11 5.07
N SER A 87 29.64 4.95 6.02
CA SER A 87 28.87 5.22 7.24
C SER A 87 27.49 5.80 6.92
N LYS A 88 27.42 6.82 6.07
CA LYS A 88 26.13 7.45 5.68
C LYS A 88 25.23 6.48 4.93
N ILE A 89 25.77 5.65 4.07
CA ILE A 89 25.01 4.63 3.33
C ILE A 89 24.47 3.59 4.31
N SER A 90 25.28 3.17 5.30
CA SER A 90 24.85 2.26 6.35
C SER A 90 23.67 2.82 7.14
N ASP A 91 23.75 4.06 7.60
CA ASP A 91 22.67 4.72 8.32
C ASP A 91 21.40 4.81 7.44
N THR A 92 21.59 5.06 6.14
CA THR A 92 20.49 5.08 5.18
C THR A 92 19.87 3.69 5.02
N HIS A 93 20.68 2.64 4.85
CA HIS A 93 20.22 1.25 4.74
C HIS A 93 19.37 0.86 5.94
N ASP A 94 19.87 1.08 7.15
CA ASP A 94 19.21 0.71 8.39
C ASP A 94 17.88 1.46 8.56
N SER A 95 17.85 2.76 8.26
CA SER A 95 16.64 3.58 8.29
C SER A 95 15.59 3.12 7.26
N LYS A 96 16.02 2.70 6.06
CA LYS A 96 15.08 2.17 5.04
C LYS A 96 14.56 0.79 5.39
N LYS A 97 15.38 -0.07 5.98
CA LYS A 97 14.97 -1.37 6.51
C LYS A 97 13.94 -1.24 7.63
N GLU A 98 14.15 -0.32 8.58
CA GLU A 98 13.17 0.00 9.63
C GLU A 98 11.86 0.53 9.03
N SER A 99 11.95 1.42 8.04
CA SER A 99 10.77 1.95 7.34
C SER A 99 10.00 0.85 6.62
N PHE A 100 10.69 -0.08 5.97
CA PHE A 100 10.07 -1.27 5.36
C PHE A 100 9.33 -2.11 6.40
N GLN A 101 9.98 -2.45 7.52
CA GLN A 101 9.37 -3.27 8.57
C GLN A 101 8.11 -2.62 9.14
N LYS A 102 8.14 -1.29 9.31
CA LYS A 102 6.97 -0.52 9.74
C LYS A 102 5.84 -0.63 8.73
N TYR A 103 6.11 -0.34 7.46
CA TYR A 103 5.08 -0.37 6.42
C TYR A 103 4.60 -1.78 6.11
N TRP A 104 5.46 -2.79 6.23
CA TRP A 104 5.09 -4.19 6.13
C TRP A 104 4.05 -4.60 7.19
N LYS A 105 4.26 -4.17 8.42
CA LYS A 105 3.32 -4.39 9.52
C LYS A 105 2.00 -3.61 9.33
N GLU A 106 2.07 -2.38 8.83
CA GLU A 106 0.89 -1.58 8.49
C GLU A 106 0.07 -2.23 7.37
N LEU A 107 0.73 -2.78 6.35
CA LEU A 107 0.12 -3.48 5.22
C LEU A 107 -0.76 -4.65 5.70
N GLN A 108 -0.33 -5.41 6.68
CA GLN A 108 -1.08 -6.53 7.23
C GLN A 108 -2.50 -6.12 7.68
N SER A 109 -2.64 -4.94 8.25
CA SER A 109 -3.95 -4.41 8.69
C SER A 109 -4.89 -4.05 7.53
N SER A 110 -4.34 -3.86 6.35
CA SER A 110 -5.07 -3.47 5.13
C SER A 110 -5.55 -4.67 4.30
N ILE A 111 -5.05 -5.88 4.59
CA ILE A 111 -5.42 -7.13 3.91
C ILE A 111 -6.89 -7.46 4.21
N LYS A 112 -7.66 -7.78 3.17
CA LYS A 112 -9.12 -8.00 3.24
C LYS A 112 -9.57 -9.39 2.79
N THR A 113 -8.80 -10.06 1.94
CA THR A 113 -9.17 -11.36 1.36
C THR A 113 -8.22 -12.46 1.81
N GLY A 114 -8.67 -13.73 1.75
CA GLY A 114 -7.81 -14.88 2.03
C GLY A 114 -6.66 -15.01 1.04
N GLU A 115 -6.91 -14.71 -0.24
CA GLU A 115 -5.87 -14.73 -1.27
C GLU A 115 -4.74 -13.70 -1.00
N GLU A 116 -5.11 -12.48 -0.58
CA GLU A 116 -4.13 -11.47 -0.17
C GLU A 116 -3.34 -11.92 1.07
N GLN A 117 -4.00 -12.61 2.02
CA GLN A 117 -3.33 -13.15 3.20
C GLN A 117 -2.33 -14.25 2.83
N ASP A 118 -2.70 -15.16 1.92
CA ASP A 118 -1.81 -16.23 1.47
C ASP A 118 -0.53 -15.66 0.81
N ILE A 119 -0.68 -14.60 -0.01
CA ILE A 119 0.46 -13.91 -0.63
C ILE A 119 1.31 -13.20 0.45
N TYR A 120 0.69 -12.55 1.42
CA TYR A 120 1.39 -11.89 2.52
C TYR A 120 2.22 -12.89 3.33
N ASP A 121 1.64 -14.05 3.66
CA ASP A 121 2.30 -15.09 4.44
C ASP A 121 3.45 -15.75 3.65
N ASP A 122 3.30 -15.94 2.33
CA ASP A 122 4.38 -16.41 1.45
C ASP A 122 5.56 -15.42 1.46
N ILE A 123 5.30 -14.13 1.25
CA ILE A 123 6.33 -13.09 1.31
C ILE A 123 6.99 -13.08 2.70
N ASN A 124 6.20 -13.10 3.77
CA ASN A 124 6.70 -13.04 5.13
C ASN A 124 7.66 -14.19 5.43
N SER A 125 7.38 -15.39 4.90
CA SER A 125 8.25 -16.57 5.06
C SER A 125 9.63 -16.40 4.37
N LYS A 126 9.72 -15.57 3.34
CA LYS A 126 10.93 -15.32 2.55
C LYS A 126 11.76 -14.15 3.11
N LEU A 127 11.10 -13.21 3.79
CA LEU A 127 11.74 -11.98 4.26
C LEU A 127 12.88 -12.21 5.25
N ASP A 128 12.74 -13.14 6.18
CA ASP A 128 13.80 -13.43 7.17
C ASP A 128 15.08 -13.91 6.50
N SER A 129 14.96 -14.81 5.52
CA SER A 129 16.11 -15.30 4.74
C SER A 129 16.72 -14.21 3.89
N TYR A 130 15.88 -13.36 3.28
CA TYR A 130 16.34 -12.22 2.49
C TYR A 130 17.12 -11.21 3.34
N TRP A 131 16.61 -10.83 4.51
CA TRP A 131 17.29 -9.88 5.38
C TRP A 131 18.58 -10.42 5.96
N SER A 132 18.67 -11.73 6.26
CA SER A 132 19.92 -12.34 6.67
C SER A 132 20.99 -12.24 5.58
N LEU A 133 20.60 -12.55 4.34
CA LEU A 133 21.49 -12.47 3.18
C LEU A 133 21.90 -11.02 2.85
N ASP A 134 20.96 -10.07 2.93
CA ASP A 134 21.18 -8.65 2.72
C ASP A 134 22.18 -8.08 3.74
N ASP A 135 22.02 -8.43 5.03
CA ASP A 135 22.92 -8.03 6.10
C ASP A 135 24.33 -8.62 5.92
N GLU A 136 24.44 -9.92 5.58
CA GLU A 136 25.74 -10.56 5.32
C GLU A 136 26.50 -9.89 4.16
N ILE A 137 25.85 -9.71 3.04
CA ILE A 137 26.47 -9.11 1.84
C ILE A 137 26.78 -7.64 2.07
N GLY A 138 25.86 -6.91 2.75
CA GLY A 138 26.12 -5.52 3.13
C GLY A 138 27.30 -5.37 4.07
N GLN A 139 27.51 -6.31 5.00
CA GLN A 139 28.67 -6.33 5.89
C GLN A 139 29.97 -6.66 5.15
N LEU A 140 29.94 -7.62 4.20
CA LEU A 140 31.09 -7.91 3.35
C LEU A 140 31.52 -6.66 2.56
N GLY A 141 30.58 -5.98 1.91
CA GLY A 141 30.88 -4.74 1.18
C GLY A 141 31.39 -3.63 2.08
N ARG A 142 30.78 -3.41 3.26
CA ARG A 142 31.18 -2.39 4.24
C ARG A 142 32.59 -2.60 4.78
N ASN A 143 32.98 -3.86 4.98
CA ASN A 143 34.23 -4.25 5.61
C ASN A 143 35.31 -4.63 4.57
N ALA A 144 35.06 -4.48 3.28
CA ALA A 144 36.00 -4.82 2.23
C ALA A 144 37.26 -3.93 2.32
N THR A 145 38.37 -4.52 2.73
CA THR A 145 39.66 -3.87 2.83
C THR A 145 40.56 -4.15 1.63
N ASP A 146 40.19 -5.08 0.80
CA ASP A 146 40.90 -5.56 -0.36
C ASP A 146 39.93 -5.83 -1.53
N PRO A 147 40.43 -5.82 -2.78
CA PRO A 147 39.60 -6.02 -3.96
C PRO A 147 38.98 -7.43 -4.07
N GLU A 148 39.52 -8.43 -3.39
CA GLU A 148 39.02 -9.80 -3.44
C GLU A 148 37.72 -9.92 -2.60
N THR A 149 37.76 -9.38 -1.38
CA THR A 149 36.53 -9.30 -0.52
C THR A 149 35.43 -8.47 -1.16
N GLN A 150 35.79 -7.37 -1.82
CA GLN A 150 34.80 -6.56 -2.55
C GLN A 150 34.16 -7.35 -3.70
N LYS A 151 35.00 -8.06 -4.48
CA LYS A 151 34.54 -8.89 -5.58
C LYS A 151 33.63 -10.03 -5.08
N GLU A 152 33.94 -10.67 -3.96
CA GLU A 152 33.10 -11.67 -3.34
C GLU A 152 31.70 -11.09 -2.99
N ALA A 153 31.67 -9.90 -2.40
CA ALA A 153 30.40 -9.23 -2.08
C ALA A 153 29.57 -8.93 -3.35
N GLU A 154 30.23 -8.48 -4.43
CA GLU A 154 29.58 -8.24 -5.73
C GLU A 154 29.03 -9.54 -6.34
N GLU A 155 29.82 -10.61 -6.35
CA GLU A 155 29.42 -11.91 -6.89
C GLU A 155 28.25 -12.51 -6.13
N ARG A 156 28.27 -12.47 -4.80
CA ARG A 156 27.17 -12.91 -3.96
C ARG A 156 25.92 -12.05 -4.12
N ALA A 157 26.07 -10.74 -4.24
CA ALA A 157 24.93 -9.86 -4.49
C ALA A 157 24.20 -10.17 -5.81
N VAL A 158 24.94 -10.56 -6.84
CA VAL A 158 24.36 -10.95 -8.13
C VAL A 158 23.79 -12.38 -8.10
N ALA A 159 24.51 -13.32 -7.49
CA ALA A 159 24.14 -14.73 -7.54
C ALA A 159 23.06 -15.13 -6.53
N GLU A 160 23.01 -14.46 -5.36
CA GLU A 160 22.14 -14.85 -4.25
C GLU A 160 21.09 -13.76 -3.94
N LEU A 161 21.51 -12.50 -3.70
CA LEU A 161 20.62 -11.43 -3.25
C LEU A 161 19.67 -10.95 -4.34
N ALA A 162 20.14 -10.84 -5.60
CA ALA A 162 19.30 -10.36 -6.69
C ALA A 162 18.14 -11.33 -7.00
N PRO A 163 18.35 -12.65 -7.12
CA PRO A 163 17.26 -13.61 -7.28
C PRO A 163 16.29 -13.61 -6.11
N ALA A 164 16.78 -13.53 -4.86
CA ALA A 164 15.92 -13.48 -3.67
C ALA A 164 15.05 -12.21 -3.64
N TYR A 165 15.62 -11.07 -4.04
CA TYR A 165 14.85 -9.83 -4.20
C TYR A 165 13.79 -9.97 -5.30
N ASP A 166 14.16 -10.50 -6.46
CA ASP A 166 13.26 -10.62 -7.61
C ASP A 166 12.12 -11.60 -7.32
N ASP A 167 12.37 -12.65 -6.53
CA ASP A 167 11.31 -13.56 -6.09
C ASP A 167 10.28 -12.84 -5.20
N ILE A 168 10.72 -12.04 -4.25
CA ILE A 168 9.82 -11.27 -3.38
C ILE A 168 9.13 -10.14 -4.17
N TYR A 169 9.89 -9.34 -4.90
CA TYR A 169 9.39 -8.12 -5.54
C TYR A 169 8.53 -8.41 -6.76
N ILE A 170 9.04 -9.22 -7.71
CA ILE A 170 8.39 -9.47 -8.99
C ILE A 170 7.33 -10.56 -8.86
N SER A 171 7.63 -11.64 -8.13
CA SER A 171 6.75 -12.80 -8.08
C SER A 171 5.61 -12.65 -7.07
N SER A 172 5.74 -11.74 -6.09
CA SER A 172 4.77 -11.63 -5.02
C SER A 172 4.25 -10.20 -4.79
N LEU A 173 5.11 -9.20 -4.55
CA LEU A 173 4.67 -7.82 -4.30
C LEU A 173 4.04 -7.16 -5.53
N LEU A 174 4.62 -7.35 -6.71
CA LEU A 174 4.12 -6.78 -7.96
C LEU A 174 2.75 -7.36 -8.36
N PRO A 175 2.51 -8.69 -8.33
CA PRO A 175 1.19 -9.26 -8.50
C PRO A 175 0.17 -8.76 -7.49
N LEU A 176 0.51 -8.65 -6.21
CA LEU A 176 -0.37 -8.10 -5.18
C LEU A 176 -0.83 -6.67 -5.52
N TRP A 177 0.02 -5.91 -6.22
CA TRP A 177 -0.29 -4.56 -6.68
C TRP A 177 -1.09 -4.51 -7.98
N ILE A 178 -0.88 -5.47 -8.92
CA ILE A 178 -1.49 -5.46 -10.28
C ILE A 178 -2.85 -6.16 -10.32
N GLN A 179 -3.09 -7.18 -9.48
CA GLN A 179 -4.26 -8.07 -9.58
C GLN A 179 -5.61 -7.40 -9.29
N ARG A 180 -5.66 -6.08 -9.17
CA ARG A 180 -6.88 -5.29 -9.03
C ARG A 180 -6.82 -3.97 -9.78
#